data_1190d4e17649712b56d8e5318eea9f95
#
_entry.id   1190d4e17649712b56d8e5318eea9f95
#
_cell.length_a   1.000
_cell.length_b   1.000
_cell.length_c   1.000
_cell.angle_alpha   90.00
_cell.angle_beta   90.00
_cell.angle_gamma   90.00
#
_symmetry.space_group_name_H-M   'P 1'
#
loop_
_entity.id
_entity.type
_entity.pdbx_description
1 polymer ?
#
loop_
_entity_poly.entity_id
_entity_poly.type
_entity_poly.pdbx_seq_one_letter_code
_entity_poly.pdbx_strand_id
1 'polypeptide(L)'
;MINRITVKGFKSIKELMGFDLRTLNVIVGANGAGKSNFIQIFHMVHAMSLKGFQDFILTAGGADVFPFNGIRETQKIEMEFSFGDNSYQFTLLPTADEKFVISEARCYKGHNWQSYGSGMLESRLVDEKDERSAVYPSSPGIGYYVYNAISRWTVYHFHDTSATAPMRRSEIVEDCERLRTDGGNIAPFLRALRDGDASCRESYKRIVEAVRLVTPFFEDFRLDVTKIGMADKVKLSWRQKGSDYPFQPYHLSDGSIRFMCLATALLQPCPPSTIIIDEPELGLHPMAISLLAELIKTAARHTQVIVATQSPALIDHFGVEDLIVARRKGGASVFERLDESSMKVWLEDYSLGELWQKNIISGGPVHE
;
A
#
# COMPACT_ATOMS: atom_id res chain seq x y z
N MET A 1 7.16 10.18 -5.86
CA MET A 1 7.69 9.04 -5.07
C MET A 1 8.26 9.57 -3.77
N ILE A 2 8.20 8.77 -2.71
CA ILE A 2 8.84 9.07 -1.42
C ILE A 2 10.30 8.64 -1.53
N ASN A 3 11.23 9.56 -1.28
CA ASN A 3 12.67 9.25 -1.29
C ASN A 3 13.17 8.85 0.11
N ARG A 4 12.65 9.53 1.15
CA ARG A 4 13.13 9.35 2.51
C ARG A 4 12.00 9.53 3.52
N ILE A 5 12.07 8.75 4.61
CA ILE A 5 11.12 8.82 5.73
C ILE A 5 11.88 8.90 7.05
N THR A 6 11.41 9.77 7.94
CA THR A 6 11.80 9.81 9.36
C THR A 6 10.55 9.61 10.20
N VAL A 7 10.61 8.74 11.19
CA VAL A 7 9.51 8.44 12.12
C VAL A 7 10.07 8.34 13.54
N LYS A 8 9.44 9.05 14.48
CA LYS A 8 9.77 8.96 15.90
C LYS A 8 8.53 8.76 16.74
N GLY A 9 8.59 7.79 17.61
CA GLY A 9 7.59 7.56 18.64
C GLY A 9 6.26 6.96 18.14
N PHE A 10 6.25 6.20 17.03
CA PHE A 10 5.04 5.65 16.45
C PHE A 10 4.93 4.14 16.67
N LYS A 11 3.95 3.71 17.45
CA LYS A 11 3.66 2.28 17.74
C LYS A 11 4.91 1.52 18.19
N SER A 12 5.35 0.52 17.43
CA SER A 12 6.58 -0.20 17.74
C SER A 12 7.85 0.49 17.23
N ILE A 13 7.73 1.58 16.48
CA ILE A 13 8.86 2.33 15.92
C ILE A 13 9.25 3.44 16.90
N LYS A 14 10.30 3.22 17.68
CA LYS A 14 10.85 4.25 18.58
C LYS A 14 11.50 5.36 17.77
N GLU A 15 12.36 4.97 16.83
CA GLU A 15 13.07 5.91 15.98
C GLU A 15 13.49 5.24 14.66
N LEU A 16 13.18 5.88 13.55
CA LEU A 16 13.62 5.55 12.21
C LEU A 16 14.05 6.84 11.52
N MET A 17 15.35 7.05 11.37
CA MET A 17 15.93 8.33 10.94
C MET A 17 16.39 8.28 9.49
N GLY A 18 15.84 9.18 8.67
CA GLY A 18 16.31 9.41 7.31
C GLY A 18 16.38 8.14 6.44
N PHE A 19 15.40 7.25 6.59
CA PHE A 19 15.39 5.96 5.94
C PHE A 19 15.04 6.11 4.46
N ASP A 20 15.95 5.68 3.57
CA ASP A 20 15.78 5.81 2.14
C ASP A 20 14.84 4.74 1.57
N LEU A 21 13.86 5.17 0.77
CA LEU A 21 12.94 4.32 0.03
C LEU A 21 13.28 4.34 -1.47
N ARG A 22 13.21 3.17 -2.09
CA ARG A 22 13.46 2.95 -3.53
C ARG A 22 12.14 2.81 -4.30
N THR A 23 12.21 2.57 -5.60
CA THR A 23 11.02 2.28 -6.41
C THR A 23 10.36 0.97 -6.00
N LEU A 24 11.16 -0.04 -5.62
CA LEU A 24 10.70 -1.29 -5.01
C LEU A 24 11.26 -1.43 -3.60
N ASN A 25 10.39 -1.77 -2.66
CA ASN A 25 10.74 -1.98 -1.25
C ASN A 25 9.99 -3.20 -0.73
N VAL A 26 10.72 -4.24 -0.39
CA VAL A 26 10.17 -5.49 0.13
C VAL A 26 10.55 -5.60 1.60
N ILE A 27 9.61 -5.35 2.49
CA ILE A 27 9.80 -5.39 3.94
C ILE A 27 9.61 -6.83 4.41
N VAL A 28 10.69 -7.43 4.88
CA VAL A 28 10.69 -8.80 5.40
C VAL A 28 10.89 -8.79 6.91
N GLY A 29 10.20 -9.66 7.62
CA GLY A 29 10.29 -9.74 9.08
C GLY A 29 9.30 -10.74 9.65
N ALA A 30 9.62 -11.29 10.82
CA ALA A 30 8.70 -12.17 11.55
C ALA A 30 7.41 -11.44 11.97
N ASN A 31 6.44 -12.22 12.45
CA ASN A 31 5.23 -11.65 13.07
C ASN A 31 5.63 -10.79 14.28
N GLY A 32 5.02 -9.62 14.40
CA GLY A 32 5.35 -8.67 15.45
C GLY A 32 6.62 -7.83 15.22
N ALA A 33 7.38 -8.02 14.14
CA ALA A 33 8.56 -7.22 13.83
C ALA A 33 8.26 -5.74 13.55
N GLY A 34 7.00 -5.40 13.22
CA GLY A 34 6.57 -4.02 12.99
C GLY A 34 6.26 -3.68 11.53
N LYS A 35 6.21 -4.66 10.62
CA LYS A 35 5.85 -4.48 9.21
C LYS A 35 4.51 -3.74 9.04
N SER A 36 3.46 -4.25 9.67
CA SER A 36 2.12 -3.64 9.59
C SER A 36 2.08 -2.26 10.27
N ASN A 37 2.91 -2.01 11.30
CA ASN A 37 3.04 -0.67 11.90
C ASN A 37 3.69 0.32 10.92
N PHE A 38 4.65 -0.13 10.13
CA PHE A 38 5.24 0.69 9.07
C PHE A 38 4.19 1.01 7.98
N ILE A 39 3.41 0.02 7.54
CA ILE A 39 2.32 0.22 6.57
C ILE A 39 1.25 1.19 7.12
N GLN A 40 0.95 1.11 8.41
CA GLN A 40 -0.06 1.96 9.04
C GLN A 40 0.30 3.47 9.02
N ILE A 41 1.58 3.81 8.92
CA ILE A 41 2.02 5.19 8.69
C ILE A 41 1.36 5.75 7.41
N PHE A 42 1.37 4.98 6.34
CA PHE A 42 0.81 5.40 5.05
C PHE A 42 -0.71 5.54 5.09
N HIS A 43 -1.40 4.65 5.82
CA HIS A 43 -2.85 4.80 6.05
C HIS A 43 -3.17 6.09 6.78
N MET A 44 -2.45 6.36 7.86
CA MET A 44 -2.65 7.56 8.67
C MET A 44 -2.43 8.84 7.86
N VAL A 45 -1.31 8.91 7.14
CA VAL A 45 -0.97 10.10 6.34
C VAL A 45 -1.91 10.26 5.14
N HIS A 46 -2.37 9.15 4.54
CA HIS A 46 -3.41 9.20 3.51
C HIS A 46 -4.73 9.76 4.07
N ALA A 47 -5.17 9.33 5.26
CA ALA A 47 -6.35 9.88 5.94
C ALA A 47 -6.22 11.40 6.20
N MET A 48 -5.03 11.88 6.57
CA MET A 48 -4.73 13.31 6.69
C MET A 48 -4.99 14.06 5.37
N SER A 49 -4.63 13.47 4.22
CA SER A 49 -4.85 14.08 2.91
C SER A 49 -6.33 14.13 2.46
N LEU A 50 -7.22 13.46 3.19
CA LEU A 50 -8.66 13.39 2.93
C LEU A 50 -9.50 14.13 3.98
N LYS A 51 -8.88 14.83 4.95
CA LYS A 51 -9.57 15.42 6.12
C LYS A 51 -10.35 14.37 6.95
N GLY A 52 -9.83 13.15 7.02
CA GLY A 52 -10.41 12.04 7.79
C GLY A 52 -9.45 11.54 8.88
N PHE A 53 -8.55 12.41 9.36
CA PHE A 53 -7.51 11.99 10.30
C PHE A 53 -8.08 11.59 11.65
N GLN A 54 -8.99 12.42 12.25
CA GLN A 54 -9.56 12.08 13.55
C GLN A 54 -10.45 10.84 13.49
N ASP A 55 -11.20 10.65 12.42
CA ASP A 55 -12.02 9.45 12.21
C ASP A 55 -11.14 8.20 12.13
N PHE A 56 -10.01 8.28 11.44
CA PHE A 56 -9.01 7.22 11.40
C PHE A 56 -8.47 6.89 12.80
N ILE A 57 -8.10 7.91 13.58
CA ILE A 57 -7.57 7.76 14.94
C ILE A 57 -8.61 7.10 15.87
N LEU A 58 -9.84 7.60 15.88
CA LEU A 58 -10.91 7.07 16.71
C LEU A 58 -11.27 5.62 16.34
N THR A 59 -11.35 5.31 15.04
CA THR A 59 -11.63 3.96 14.56
C THR A 59 -10.50 2.96 14.93
N ALA A 60 -9.28 3.44 15.03
CA ALA A 60 -8.12 2.63 15.41
C ALA A 60 -7.96 2.44 16.94
N GLY A 61 -8.85 3.03 17.77
CA GLY A 61 -8.87 2.89 19.24
C GLY A 61 -8.38 4.12 19.99
N GLY A 62 -8.41 5.32 19.36
CA GLY A 62 -8.02 6.58 19.98
C GLY A 62 -6.54 6.90 19.89
N ALA A 63 -6.14 8.10 20.33
CA ALA A 63 -4.76 8.58 20.24
C ALA A 63 -3.77 7.75 21.05
N ASP A 64 -4.19 7.14 22.14
CA ASP A 64 -3.32 6.44 23.10
C ASP A 64 -2.64 5.18 22.54
N VAL A 65 -3.21 4.59 21.46
CA VAL A 65 -2.66 3.36 20.87
C VAL A 65 -1.54 3.61 19.87
N PHE A 66 -1.24 4.88 19.56
CA PHE A 66 -0.24 5.22 18.53
C PHE A 66 1.15 5.56 19.10
N PRO A 67 1.30 6.19 20.29
CA PRO A 67 2.64 6.48 20.84
C PRO A 67 3.41 5.21 21.21
N PHE A 68 4.71 5.21 20.91
CA PHE A 68 5.60 4.11 21.29
C PHE A 68 5.60 3.96 22.83
N ASN A 69 5.29 2.75 23.31
CA ASN A 69 5.14 2.42 24.75
C ASN A 69 4.14 3.32 25.51
N GLY A 70 3.19 3.94 24.77
CA GLY A 70 2.13 4.78 25.32
C GLY A 70 2.56 6.21 25.62
N ILE A 71 1.58 7.06 25.96
CA ILE A 71 1.72 8.50 26.11
C ILE A 71 2.63 8.91 27.29
N ARG A 72 2.83 8.02 28.29
CA ARG A 72 3.72 8.30 29.42
C ARG A 72 5.19 8.32 29.04
N GLU A 73 5.58 7.46 28.09
CA GLU A 73 6.97 7.40 27.60
C GLU A 73 7.13 8.32 26.36
N THR A 74 6.16 8.31 25.45
CA THR A 74 6.21 9.05 24.19
C THR A 74 5.11 10.10 24.14
N GLN A 75 5.48 11.35 24.45
CA GLN A 75 4.53 12.47 24.53
C GLN A 75 4.17 13.05 23.15
N LYS A 76 4.94 12.76 22.12
CA LYS A 76 4.69 13.23 20.74
C LYS A 76 5.15 12.20 19.70
N ILE A 77 4.50 12.23 18.57
CA ILE A 77 4.91 11.51 17.37
C ILE A 77 5.43 12.52 16.37
N GLU A 78 6.59 12.30 15.78
CA GLU A 78 7.17 13.17 14.75
C GLU A 78 7.42 12.37 13.48
N MET A 79 6.98 12.92 12.33
CA MET A 79 7.22 12.30 11.03
C MET A 79 7.67 13.32 10.01
N GLU A 80 8.57 12.90 9.12
CA GLU A 80 9.05 13.67 7.98
C GLU A 80 9.11 12.77 6.74
N PHE A 81 8.66 13.33 5.61
CA PHE A 81 8.68 12.67 4.30
C PHE A 81 9.35 13.59 3.30
N SER A 82 10.26 13.04 2.49
CA SER A 82 10.90 13.76 1.40
C SER A 82 10.44 13.21 0.05
N PHE A 83 10.12 14.11 -0.88
CA PHE A 83 9.62 13.84 -2.23
C PHE A 83 10.49 14.61 -3.26
N GLY A 84 11.67 14.09 -3.57
CA GLY A 84 12.65 14.85 -4.36
C GLY A 84 13.07 16.11 -3.61
N ASP A 85 12.81 17.28 -4.22
CA ASP A 85 13.14 18.59 -3.63
C ASP A 85 12.16 19.05 -2.55
N ASN A 86 10.99 18.42 -2.42
CA ASN A 86 9.94 18.81 -1.48
C ASN A 86 9.96 17.91 -0.23
N SER A 87 9.78 18.51 0.93
CA SER A 87 9.62 17.77 2.19
C SER A 87 8.39 18.26 2.95
N TYR A 88 7.82 17.35 3.71
CA TYR A 88 6.68 17.56 4.58
C TYR A 88 6.92 16.91 5.92
N GLN A 89 6.67 17.64 6.99
CA GLN A 89 6.77 17.13 8.35
C GLN A 89 5.55 17.48 9.16
N PHE A 90 5.26 16.64 10.14
CA PHE A 90 4.25 16.94 11.14
C PHE A 90 4.62 16.36 12.50
N THR A 91 4.04 16.97 13.52
CA THR A 91 4.08 16.52 14.92
C THR A 91 2.66 16.30 15.41
N LEU A 92 2.41 15.17 16.04
CA LEU A 92 1.15 14.81 16.67
C LEU A 92 1.32 14.83 18.19
N LEU A 93 0.45 15.56 18.87
CA LEU A 93 0.38 15.60 20.33
C LEU A 93 -0.97 15.02 20.78
N PRO A 94 -0.99 13.96 21.60
CA PRO A 94 -2.24 13.39 22.10
C PRO A 94 -2.95 14.37 23.04
N THR A 95 -4.28 14.36 23.02
CA THR A 95 -5.15 15.18 23.86
C THR A 95 -5.94 14.31 24.84
N ALA A 96 -6.51 14.90 25.87
CA ALA A 96 -7.26 14.18 26.90
C ALA A 96 -8.58 13.56 26.39
N ASP A 97 -9.07 13.98 25.22
CA ASP A 97 -10.26 13.45 24.55
C ASP A 97 -9.93 12.41 23.47
N GLU A 98 -8.80 11.70 23.61
CA GLU A 98 -8.36 10.59 22.75
C GLU A 98 -8.13 10.98 21.28
N LYS A 99 -7.86 12.25 21.02
CA LYS A 99 -7.52 12.81 19.71
C LYS A 99 -6.06 13.20 19.62
N PHE A 100 -5.64 13.64 18.44
CA PHE A 100 -4.38 14.34 18.26
C PHE A 100 -4.59 15.79 17.84
N VAL A 101 -3.72 16.68 18.30
CA VAL A 101 -3.48 17.96 17.64
C VAL A 101 -2.26 17.86 16.77
N ILE A 102 -2.33 18.49 15.59
CA ILE A 102 -1.36 18.44 14.53
C ILE A 102 -0.64 19.76 14.42
N SER A 103 0.68 19.72 14.25
CA SER A 103 1.50 20.84 13.79
C SER A 103 2.22 20.41 12.52
N GLU A 104 2.09 21.17 11.45
CA GLU A 104 2.56 20.80 10.11
C GLU A 104 3.49 21.85 9.52
N ALA A 105 4.45 21.41 8.73
CA ALA A 105 5.33 22.28 7.97
C ALA A 105 5.80 21.61 6.66
N ARG A 106 6.19 22.47 5.71
CA ARG A 106 6.78 22.09 4.42
C ARG A 106 8.13 22.72 4.22
N CYS A 107 8.93 22.11 3.35
CA CYS A 107 10.24 22.62 3.00
C CYS A 107 10.55 22.37 1.51
N TYR A 108 11.35 23.24 0.89
CA TYR A 108 11.88 23.06 -0.45
C TYR A 108 13.40 23.03 -0.42
N LYS A 109 14.01 21.99 -0.98
CA LYS A 109 15.48 21.80 -1.06
C LYS A 109 16.21 21.90 0.28
N GLY A 110 15.56 21.47 1.38
CA GLY A 110 16.16 21.56 2.72
C GLY A 110 16.31 22.98 3.28
N HIS A 111 15.77 24.00 2.57
CA HIS A 111 15.74 25.37 3.06
C HIS A 111 14.56 25.58 4.03
N ASN A 112 14.52 26.75 4.66
CA ASN A 112 13.60 27.11 5.75
C ASN A 112 12.21 26.42 5.73
N TRP A 113 11.92 25.73 6.81
CA TRP A 113 10.60 25.13 7.05
C TRP A 113 9.52 26.20 7.16
N GLN A 114 8.47 26.05 6.38
CA GLN A 114 7.30 26.93 6.39
C GLN A 114 6.14 26.21 7.07
N SER A 115 5.66 26.77 8.17
CA SER A 115 4.54 26.18 8.92
C SER A 115 3.23 26.33 8.14
N TYR A 116 2.42 25.25 8.13
CA TYR A 116 1.01 25.31 7.74
C TYR A 116 0.10 25.73 8.90
N GLY A 117 0.56 25.56 10.14
CA GLY A 117 -0.16 25.81 11.37
C GLY A 117 0.19 24.84 12.48
N SER A 118 -0.33 25.10 13.66
CA SER A 118 -0.17 24.26 14.86
C SER A 118 -1.46 24.18 15.66
N GLY A 119 -1.63 23.08 16.43
CA GLY A 119 -2.81 22.88 17.27
C GLY A 119 -4.09 22.56 16.51
N MET A 120 -4.00 22.04 15.28
CA MET A 120 -5.15 21.71 14.43
C MET A 120 -5.62 20.29 14.70
N LEU A 121 -6.91 20.03 14.53
CA LEU A 121 -7.48 18.68 14.60
C LEU A 121 -7.37 17.92 13.27
N GLU A 122 -7.43 18.62 12.15
CA GLU A 122 -7.27 18.03 10.80
C GLU A 122 -6.11 18.66 10.06
N SER A 123 -5.55 17.90 9.13
CA SER A 123 -4.44 18.36 8.28
C SER A 123 -4.88 19.49 7.34
N ARG A 124 -4.01 20.45 7.11
CA ARG A 124 -4.18 21.53 6.14
C ARG A 124 -3.64 21.20 4.74
N LEU A 125 -3.15 19.99 4.52
CA LEU A 125 -2.64 19.57 3.21
C LEU A 125 -3.62 19.83 2.06
N VAL A 126 -4.92 19.57 2.30
CA VAL A 126 -5.97 19.79 1.29
C VAL A 126 -6.15 21.28 1.00
N ASP A 127 -6.10 22.11 2.02
CA ASP A 127 -6.31 23.56 1.89
C ASP A 127 -5.12 24.20 1.17
N GLU A 128 -3.90 23.79 1.53
CA GLU A 128 -2.65 24.30 0.98
C GLU A 128 -2.40 23.92 -0.49
N LYS A 129 -3.02 22.86 -1.00
CA LYS A 129 -2.87 22.48 -2.42
C LYS A 129 -3.37 23.56 -3.38
N ASP A 130 -4.40 24.31 -2.98
CA ASP A 130 -5.12 25.26 -3.83
C ASP A 130 -4.69 26.71 -3.60
N GLU A 131 -4.11 27.07 -2.44
CA GLU A 131 -3.79 28.47 -2.10
C GLU A 131 -2.90 29.14 -3.15
N ARG A 132 -1.83 28.47 -3.57
CA ARG A 132 -0.92 29.05 -4.58
C ARG A 132 -1.39 28.82 -6.01
N SER A 133 -2.09 27.72 -6.26
CA SER A 133 -2.65 27.43 -7.58
C SER A 133 -3.76 28.43 -7.97
N ALA A 134 -4.48 28.96 -7.00
CA ALA A 134 -5.48 30.01 -7.23
C ALA A 134 -4.82 31.35 -7.65
N VAL A 135 -3.63 31.67 -7.11
CA VAL A 135 -2.92 32.92 -7.39
C VAL A 135 -1.96 32.78 -8.57
N TYR A 136 -1.30 31.62 -8.71
CA TYR A 136 -0.31 31.33 -9.76
C TYR A 136 -0.58 29.96 -10.40
N PRO A 137 -1.55 29.83 -11.31
CA PRO A 137 -1.92 28.54 -11.92
C PRO A 137 -0.78 27.83 -12.65
N SER A 138 0.16 28.59 -13.20
CA SER A 138 1.33 28.05 -13.93
C SER A 138 2.52 27.64 -13.05
N SER A 139 2.47 27.89 -11.74
CA SER A 139 3.55 27.58 -10.80
C SER A 139 3.00 27.10 -9.46
N PRO A 140 2.58 25.85 -9.39
CA PRO A 140 2.03 25.27 -8.15
C PRO A 140 3.07 25.30 -7.03
N GLY A 141 2.60 25.54 -5.80
CA GLY A 141 3.44 25.60 -4.61
C GLY A 141 3.85 24.21 -4.08
N ILE A 142 4.69 24.18 -3.06
CA ILE A 142 5.16 22.94 -2.40
C ILE A 142 3.97 22.10 -1.93
N GLY A 143 2.94 22.74 -1.36
CA GLY A 143 1.73 22.08 -0.88
C GLY A 143 1.01 21.25 -1.95
N TYR A 144 0.93 21.77 -3.17
CA TYR A 144 0.37 21.04 -4.31
C TYR A 144 1.14 19.74 -4.61
N TYR A 145 2.47 19.79 -4.65
CA TYR A 145 3.29 18.59 -4.93
C TYR A 145 3.22 17.57 -3.80
N VAL A 146 3.28 18.02 -2.55
CA VAL A 146 3.16 17.16 -1.37
C VAL A 146 1.78 16.50 -1.33
N TYR A 147 0.70 17.29 -1.49
CA TYR A 147 -0.65 16.76 -1.53
C TYR A 147 -0.84 15.71 -2.63
N ASN A 148 -0.41 16.01 -3.86
CA ASN A 148 -0.54 15.07 -4.98
C ASN A 148 0.29 13.79 -4.79
N ALA A 149 1.43 13.87 -4.11
CA ALA A 149 2.21 12.69 -3.77
C ALA A 149 1.44 11.81 -2.77
N ILE A 150 0.94 12.39 -1.67
CA ILE A 150 0.31 11.68 -0.55
C ILE A 150 -1.10 11.19 -0.89
N SER A 151 -1.94 12.03 -1.51
CA SER A 151 -3.34 11.70 -1.81
C SER A 151 -3.50 10.54 -2.80
N ARG A 152 -2.42 10.18 -3.49
CA ARG A 152 -2.36 9.06 -4.43
C ARG A 152 -1.64 7.83 -3.85
N TRP A 153 -1.41 7.76 -2.56
CA TRP A 153 -0.99 6.53 -1.92
C TRP A 153 -2.17 5.59 -1.78
N THR A 154 -1.96 4.33 -2.08
CA THR A 154 -3.01 3.32 -1.92
C THR A 154 -2.44 2.11 -1.21
N VAL A 155 -3.03 1.79 -0.07
CA VAL A 155 -2.69 0.58 0.69
C VAL A 155 -3.79 -0.44 0.41
N TYR A 156 -3.45 -1.47 -0.35
CA TYR A 156 -4.39 -2.53 -0.70
C TYR A 156 -4.43 -3.61 0.38
N HIS A 157 -5.63 -3.99 0.77
CA HIS A 157 -5.94 -5.04 1.74
C HIS A 157 -6.93 -6.04 1.14
N PHE A 158 -6.42 -7.03 0.44
CA PHE A 158 -7.24 -8.09 -0.15
C PHE A 158 -7.30 -9.34 0.73
N HIS A 159 -7.30 -9.16 2.07
CA HIS A 159 -7.28 -10.28 3.02
C HIS A 159 -8.64 -10.94 3.20
N ASP A 160 -9.73 -10.15 3.23
CA ASP A 160 -11.08 -10.72 3.29
C ASP A 160 -11.48 -11.28 1.93
N THR A 161 -11.50 -12.60 1.85
CA THR A 161 -11.98 -13.38 0.70
C THR A 161 -13.20 -14.22 1.04
N SER A 162 -13.81 -14.00 2.22
CA SER A 162 -15.00 -14.69 2.68
C SER A 162 -16.18 -14.60 1.70
N ALA A 163 -17.20 -15.39 1.90
CA ALA A 163 -18.40 -15.35 1.05
C ALA A 163 -19.07 -13.97 1.02
N THR A 164 -18.88 -13.16 2.06
CA THR A 164 -19.41 -11.79 2.19
C THR A 164 -18.40 -10.70 1.86
N ALA A 165 -17.21 -11.05 1.42
CA ALA A 165 -16.15 -10.10 1.07
C ALA A 165 -16.64 -9.04 0.06
N PRO A 166 -16.17 -7.78 0.17
CA PRO A 166 -16.56 -6.71 -0.74
C PRO A 166 -16.36 -7.08 -2.21
N MET A 167 -15.22 -7.70 -2.56
CA MET A 167 -14.89 -8.12 -3.93
C MET A 167 -15.82 -9.18 -4.54
N ARG A 168 -16.65 -9.85 -3.74
CA ARG A 168 -17.65 -10.83 -4.20
C ARG A 168 -19.03 -10.25 -4.38
N ARG A 169 -19.27 -9.00 -3.96
CA ARG A 169 -20.58 -8.34 -4.03
C ARG A 169 -20.81 -7.69 -5.39
N SER A 170 -22.07 -7.33 -5.64
CA SER A 170 -22.42 -6.44 -6.75
C SER A 170 -22.22 -5.00 -6.33
N GLU A 171 -21.63 -4.19 -7.20
CA GLU A 171 -21.36 -2.77 -6.92
C GLU A 171 -21.93 -1.90 -8.05
N ILE A 172 -22.16 -0.62 -7.77
CA ILE A 172 -22.70 0.34 -8.74
C ILE A 172 -21.70 0.56 -9.88
N VAL A 173 -22.20 0.70 -11.10
CA VAL A 173 -21.37 0.81 -12.32
C VAL A 173 -20.51 2.07 -12.30
N GLU A 174 -20.98 3.15 -11.69
CA GLU A 174 -20.32 4.45 -11.61
C GLU A 174 -19.09 4.45 -10.69
N ASP A 175 -18.96 3.47 -9.77
CA ASP A 175 -17.81 3.36 -8.91
C ASP A 175 -16.63 2.66 -9.63
N CYS A 176 -16.06 3.34 -10.59
CA CYS A 176 -15.07 2.78 -11.51
C CYS A 176 -13.82 3.66 -11.72
N GLU A 177 -13.73 4.82 -11.07
CA GLU A 177 -12.60 5.74 -11.29
C GLU A 177 -11.29 5.23 -10.69
N ARG A 178 -11.35 4.61 -9.51
CA ARG A 178 -10.19 4.06 -8.79
C ARG A 178 -10.54 2.72 -8.17
N LEU A 179 -9.61 1.78 -8.23
CA LEU A 179 -9.78 0.51 -7.52
C LEU A 179 -9.75 0.76 -6.02
N ARG A 180 -10.81 0.33 -5.31
CA ARG A 180 -10.88 0.41 -3.85
C ARG A 180 -9.82 -0.46 -3.20
N THR A 181 -9.39 -0.06 -2.02
CA THR A 181 -8.35 -0.75 -1.24
C THR A 181 -8.72 -2.19 -0.84
N ASP A 182 -10.02 -2.48 -0.73
CA ASP A 182 -10.60 -3.80 -0.41
C ASP A 182 -11.04 -4.59 -1.65
N GLY A 183 -10.86 -4.04 -2.86
CA GLY A 183 -11.31 -4.65 -4.10
C GLY A 183 -12.83 -4.67 -4.31
N GLY A 184 -13.61 -3.97 -3.48
CA GLY A 184 -15.06 -4.01 -3.50
C GLY A 184 -15.67 -3.60 -4.85
N ASN A 185 -15.02 -2.71 -5.56
CA ASN A 185 -15.44 -2.25 -6.88
C ASN A 185 -14.65 -2.86 -8.05
N ILE A 186 -14.03 -4.04 -7.86
CA ILE A 186 -13.23 -4.66 -8.95
C ILE A 186 -14.04 -4.88 -10.23
N ALA A 187 -15.32 -5.25 -10.13
CA ALA A 187 -16.15 -5.51 -11.30
C ALA A 187 -16.44 -4.25 -12.12
N PRO A 188 -16.95 -3.12 -11.56
CA PRO A 188 -17.11 -1.88 -12.31
C PRO A 188 -15.78 -1.34 -12.82
N PHE A 189 -14.69 -1.46 -12.04
CA PHE A 189 -13.35 -1.02 -12.46
C PHE A 189 -12.86 -1.79 -13.70
N LEU A 190 -12.90 -3.14 -13.69
CA LEU A 190 -12.54 -3.98 -14.84
C LEU A 190 -13.44 -3.69 -16.06
N ARG A 191 -14.73 -3.43 -15.85
CA ARG A 191 -15.64 -3.02 -16.92
C ARG A 191 -15.20 -1.70 -17.55
N ALA A 192 -14.88 -0.70 -16.74
CA ALA A 192 -14.37 0.58 -17.23
C ALA A 192 -13.05 0.44 -18.01
N LEU A 193 -12.16 -0.46 -17.59
CA LEU A 193 -10.95 -0.78 -18.36
C LEU A 193 -11.27 -1.44 -19.69
N ARG A 194 -12.17 -2.42 -19.73
CA ARG A 194 -12.56 -3.13 -20.94
C ARG A 194 -13.19 -2.20 -21.99
N ASP A 195 -14.09 -1.33 -21.54
CA ASP A 195 -14.91 -0.46 -22.37
C ASP A 195 -14.23 0.92 -22.64
N GLY A 196 -13.09 1.21 -21.98
CA GLY A 196 -12.37 2.48 -22.03
C GLY A 196 -11.52 2.69 -23.29
N ASP A 197 -10.53 3.58 -23.16
CA ASP A 197 -9.58 3.91 -24.23
C ASP A 197 -8.59 2.78 -24.56
N ALA A 198 -7.65 3.03 -25.48
CA ALA A 198 -6.66 2.02 -25.88
C ALA A 198 -5.76 1.57 -24.74
N SER A 199 -5.36 2.47 -23.82
CA SER A 199 -4.54 2.16 -22.66
C SER A 199 -5.30 1.31 -21.66
N CYS A 200 -6.56 1.66 -21.39
CA CYS A 200 -7.45 0.89 -20.52
C CYS A 200 -7.66 -0.52 -21.04
N ARG A 201 -7.98 -0.66 -22.35
CA ARG A 201 -8.17 -1.98 -22.99
C ARG A 201 -6.91 -2.82 -22.98
N GLU A 202 -5.75 -2.23 -23.15
CA GLU A 202 -4.47 -2.96 -23.07
C GLU A 202 -4.23 -3.47 -21.64
N SER A 203 -4.47 -2.65 -20.62
CA SER A 203 -4.39 -3.07 -19.22
C SER A 203 -5.37 -4.18 -18.90
N TYR A 204 -6.62 -4.09 -19.38
CA TYR A 204 -7.62 -5.16 -19.24
C TYR A 204 -7.12 -6.49 -19.82
N LYS A 205 -6.59 -6.49 -21.07
CA LYS A 205 -6.03 -7.70 -21.70
C LYS A 205 -4.91 -8.31 -20.88
N ARG A 206 -3.96 -7.49 -20.41
CA ARG A 206 -2.85 -7.95 -19.55
C ARG A 206 -3.34 -8.56 -18.25
N ILE A 207 -4.37 -7.98 -17.63
CA ILE A 207 -5.02 -8.55 -16.42
C ILE A 207 -5.62 -9.92 -16.74
N VAL A 208 -6.40 -10.04 -17.81
CA VAL A 208 -7.02 -11.30 -18.24
C VAL A 208 -5.94 -12.37 -18.51
N GLU A 209 -4.86 -12.01 -19.20
CA GLU A 209 -3.75 -12.92 -19.49
C GLU A 209 -3.04 -13.39 -18.20
N ALA A 210 -2.79 -12.48 -17.26
CA ALA A 210 -2.20 -12.84 -15.96
C ALA A 210 -3.11 -13.79 -15.18
N VAL A 211 -4.41 -13.54 -15.17
CA VAL A 211 -5.39 -14.42 -14.50
C VAL A 211 -5.43 -15.80 -15.16
N ARG A 212 -5.35 -15.88 -16.48
CA ARG A 212 -5.32 -17.17 -17.21
C ARG A 212 -4.10 -18.02 -16.87
N LEU A 213 -2.96 -17.41 -16.57
CA LEU A 213 -1.75 -18.13 -16.16
C LEU A 213 -1.92 -18.81 -14.80
N VAL A 214 -2.67 -18.19 -13.87
CA VAL A 214 -2.91 -18.74 -12.52
C VAL A 214 -4.16 -19.63 -12.48
N THR A 215 -5.15 -19.33 -13.33
CA THR A 215 -6.43 -20.03 -13.40
C THR A 215 -6.66 -20.51 -14.84
N PRO A 216 -6.07 -21.65 -15.25
CA PRO A 216 -6.02 -22.07 -16.66
C PRO A 216 -7.38 -22.32 -17.33
N PHE A 217 -8.41 -22.61 -16.54
CA PHE A 217 -9.78 -22.77 -17.01
C PHE A 217 -10.53 -21.44 -17.20
N PHE A 218 -10.02 -20.33 -16.66
CA PHE A 218 -10.60 -19.00 -16.83
C PHE A 218 -10.46 -18.55 -18.30
N GLU A 219 -11.55 -18.06 -18.88
CA GLU A 219 -11.55 -17.52 -20.24
C GLU A 219 -11.55 -15.99 -20.22
N ASP A 220 -12.55 -15.37 -19.59
CA ASP A 220 -12.67 -13.91 -19.51
C ASP A 220 -13.66 -13.51 -18.43
N PHE A 221 -13.63 -12.25 -18.03
CA PHE A 221 -14.63 -11.69 -17.14
C PHE A 221 -15.95 -11.46 -17.88
N ARG A 222 -17.05 -11.73 -17.19
CA ARG A 222 -18.41 -11.41 -17.64
C ARG A 222 -18.96 -10.29 -16.75
N LEU A 223 -18.97 -9.07 -17.29
CA LEU A 223 -19.24 -7.84 -16.54
C LEU A 223 -20.57 -7.22 -17.01
N ASP A 224 -21.61 -8.04 -17.04
CA ASP A 224 -22.95 -7.63 -17.45
C ASP A 224 -23.59 -6.74 -16.38
N VAL A 225 -24.21 -5.66 -16.84
CA VAL A 225 -24.97 -4.77 -15.97
C VAL A 225 -26.34 -5.36 -15.68
N THR A 226 -26.70 -5.35 -14.41
CA THR A 226 -28.03 -5.78 -13.94
C THR A 226 -28.67 -4.64 -13.15
N LYS A 227 -29.90 -4.31 -13.47
CA LYS A 227 -30.65 -3.31 -12.71
C LYS A 227 -31.14 -3.91 -11.40
N ILE A 228 -30.70 -3.36 -10.28
CA ILE A 228 -31.10 -3.76 -8.94
C ILE A 228 -31.68 -2.54 -8.22
N GLY A 229 -33.03 -2.52 -8.09
CA GLY A 229 -33.75 -1.33 -7.65
C GLY A 229 -33.60 -0.19 -8.66
N MET A 230 -33.12 0.97 -8.20
CA MET A 230 -32.91 2.16 -9.04
C MET A 230 -31.45 2.28 -9.56
N ALA A 231 -30.54 1.37 -9.20
CA ALA A 231 -29.13 1.44 -9.55
C ALA A 231 -28.76 0.35 -10.56
N ASP A 232 -27.89 0.71 -11.50
CA ASP A 232 -27.21 -0.21 -12.38
C ASP A 232 -26.01 -0.79 -11.65
N LYS A 233 -25.97 -2.12 -11.52
CA LYS A 233 -24.93 -2.83 -10.79
C LYS A 233 -24.24 -3.87 -11.65
N VAL A 234 -22.97 -4.12 -11.33
CA VAL A 234 -22.16 -5.17 -11.94
C VAL A 234 -21.52 -6.03 -10.88
N LYS A 235 -21.35 -7.31 -11.18
CA LYS A 235 -20.74 -8.32 -10.32
C LYS A 235 -19.59 -8.97 -11.06
N LEU A 236 -18.56 -9.41 -10.32
CA LEU A 236 -17.40 -10.11 -10.87
C LEU A 236 -17.80 -11.54 -11.29
N SER A 237 -18.52 -11.66 -12.43
CA SER A 237 -18.80 -12.94 -13.04
C SER A 237 -17.73 -13.26 -14.10
N TRP A 238 -17.60 -14.52 -14.48
CA TRP A 238 -16.57 -14.95 -15.41
C TRP A 238 -17.02 -16.15 -16.25
N ARG A 239 -16.34 -16.40 -17.37
CA ARG A 239 -16.55 -17.55 -18.25
C ARG A 239 -15.39 -18.52 -18.11
N GLN A 240 -15.73 -19.81 -18.14
CA GLN A 240 -14.77 -20.90 -18.24
C GLN A 240 -14.61 -21.34 -19.68
N LYS A 241 -13.41 -21.69 -20.11
CA LYS A 241 -13.15 -22.25 -21.44
C LYS A 241 -14.04 -23.46 -21.71
N GLY A 242 -14.73 -23.43 -22.84
CA GLY A 242 -15.63 -24.51 -23.26
C GLY A 242 -16.96 -24.60 -22.51
N SER A 243 -17.35 -23.52 -21.80
CA SER A 243 -18.64 -23.46 -21.10
C SER A 243 -19.29 -22.09 -21.27
N ASP A 244 -20.57 -22.08 -21.64
CA ASP A 244 -21.40 -20.87 -21.73
C ASP A 244 -22.01 -20.49 -20.37
N TYR A 245 -21.80 -21.33 -19.33
CA TYR A 245 -22.33 -21.07 -17.99
C TYR A 245 -21.66 -19.86 -17.35
N PRO A 246 -22.44 -18.88 -16.84
CA PRO A 246 -21.88 -17.69 -16.19
C PRO A 246 -21.49 -18.02 -14.76
N PHE A 247 -20.20 -18.28 -14.53
CA PHE A 247 -19.69 -18.53 -13.20
C PHE A 247 -19.71 -17.26 -12.34
N GLN A 248 -20.00 -17.42 -11.07
CA GLN A 248 -20.14 -16.35 -10.10
C GLN A 248 -18.88 -16.26 -9.22
N PRO A 249 -18.63 -15.14 -8.51
CA PRO A 249 -17.43 -14.98 -7.68
C PRO A 249 -17.24 -16.06 -6.60
N TYR A 250 -18.32 -16.65 -6.10
CA TYR A 250 -18.26 -17.72 -5.10
C TYR A 250 -17.77 -19.06 -5.65
N HIS A 251 -17.67 -19.23 -6.97
CA HIS A 251 -17.02 -20.40 -7.58
C HIS A 251 -15.49 -20.24 -7.70
N LEU A 252 -14.95 -19.06 -7.39
CA LEU A 252 -13.52 -18.82 -7.34
C LEU A 252 -12.96 -19.21 -5.96
N SER A 253 -11.78 -19.82 -5.96
CA SER A 253 -11.02 -20.00 -4.73
C SER A 253 -10.59 -18.63 -4.17
N ASP A 254 -10.29 -18.59 -2.87
CA ASP A 254 -9.82 -17.39 -2.19
C ASP A 254 -8.52 -16.86 -2.82
N GLY A 255 -7.59 -17.76 -3.16
CA GLY A 255 -6.36 -17.40 -3.85
C GLY A 255 -6.61 -16.83 -5.25
N SER A 256 -7.56 -17.41 -6.02
CA SER A 256 -7.86 -16.92 -7.37
C SER A 256 -8.44 -15.50 -7.35
N ILE A 257 -9.42 -15.23 -6.48
CA ILE A 257 -10.04 -13.89 -6.41
C ILE A 257 -9.05 -12.85 -5.87
N ARG A 258 -8.22 -13.21 -4.88
CA ARG A 258 -7.15 -12.34 -4.37
C ARG A 258 -6.14 -12.02 -5.48
N PHE A 259 -5.71 -13.02 -6.25
CA PHE A 259 -4.79 -12.80 -7.37
C PHE A 259 -5.40 -11.88 -8.43
N MET A 260 -6.71 -12.00 -8.75
CA MET A 260 -7.41 -11.10 -9.67
C MET A 260 -7.35 -9.64 -9.17
N CYS A 261 -7.59 -9.40 -7.88
CA CYS A 261 -7.49 -8.07 -7.28
C CYS A 261 -6.05 -7.52 -7.35
N LEU A 262 -5.04 -8.35 -7.01
CA LEU A 262 -3.63 -7.96 -7.07
C LEU A 262 -3.18 -7.66 -8.49
N ALA A 263 -3.52 -8.51 -9.46
CA ALA A 263 -3.20 -8.27 -10.87
C ALA A 263 -3.86 -6.97 -11.38
N THR A 264 -5.12 -6.72 -10.99
CA THR A 264 -5.82 -5.49 -11.34
C THR A 264 -5.12 -4.26 -10.73
N ALA A 265 -4.74 -4.31 -9.45
CA ALA A 265 -4.05 -3.21 -8.77
C ALA A 265 -2.67 -2.91 -9.38
N LEU A 266 -1.92 -3.94 -9.80
CA LEU A 266 -0.55 -3.80 -10.32
C LEU A 266 -0.50 -3.46 -11.82
N LEU A 267 -1.54 -3.83 -12.60
CA LEU A 267 -1.58 -3.63 -14.05
C LEU A 267 -2.51 -2.50 -14.50
N GLN A 268 -3.08 -1.72 -13.58
CA GLN A 268 -3.96 -0.60 -13.94
C GLN A 268 -3.20 0.48 -14.73
N PRO A 269 -3.87 1.18 -15.69
CA PRO A 269 -3.17 2.10 -16.61
C PRO A 269 -2.67 3.38 -15.93
N CYS A 270 -3.36 3.83 -14.88
CA CYS A 270 -3.02 5.03 -14.10
C CYS A 270 -2.78 4.64 -12.64
N PRO A 271 -1.63 4.00 -12.31
CA PRO A 271 -1.39 3.51 -10.97
C PRO A 271 -1.30 4.65 -9.94
N PRO A 272 -1.58 4.37 -8.67
CA PRO A 272 -1.25 5.26 -7.56
C PRO A 272 0.20 5.69 -7.59
N SER A 273 0.54 6.82 -6.96
CA SER A 273 1.95 7.26 -6.83
C SER A 273 2.80 6.31 -5.99
N THR A 274 2.15 5.61 -5.06
CA THR A 274 2.75 4.54 -4.26
C THR A 274 1.70 3.46 -4.01
N ILE A 275 2.02 2.23 -4.40
CA ILE A 275 1.23 1.03 -4.12
C ILE A 275 1.85 0.34 -2.90
N ILE A 276 1.04 0.06 -1.90
CA ILE A 276 1.46 -0.62 -0.68
C ILE A 276 0.60 -1.86 -0.50
N ILE A 277 1.23 -3.01 -0.26
CA ILE A 277 0.51 -4.28 -0.13
C ILE A 277 1.10 -5.06 1.06
N ASP A 278 0.23 -5.46 1.99
CA ASP A 278 0.59 -6.33 3.12
C ASP A 278 0.26 -7.78 2.78
N GLU A 279 1.24 -8.69 2.94
CA GLU A 279 1.14 -10.13 2.74
C GLU A 279 0.39 -10.54 1.44
N PRO A 280 0.83 -10.07 0.26
CA PRO A 280 0.12 -10.32 -1.00
C PRO A 280 0.08 -11.81 -1.39
N GLU A 281 1.01 -12.60 -0.90
CA GLU A 281 1.16 -14.03 -1.19
C GLU A 281 0.15 -14.93 -0.45
N LEU A 282 -0.56 -14.39 0.54
CA LEU A 282 -1.41 -15.19 1.43
C LEU A 282 -2.49 -15.97 0.64
N GLY A 283 -2.48 -17.31 0.78
CA GLY A 283 -3.43 -18.19 0.09
C GLY A 283 -3.18 -18.40 -1.40
N LEU A 284 -2.07 -17.90 -1.94
CA LEU A 284 -1.67 -18.14 -3.33
C LEU A 284 -0.88 -19.45 -3.48
N HIS A 285 -1.10 -20.11 -4.62
CA HIS A 285 -0.27 -21.25 -5.03
C HIS A 285 1.14 -20.78 -5.41
N PRO A 286 2.22 -21.56 -5.23
CA PRO A 286 3.59 -21.15 -5.58
C PRO A 286 3.76 -20.55 -6.98
N MET A 287 3.11 -21.12 -8.00
CA MET A 287 3.13 -20.56 -9.36
C MET A 287 2.52 -19.13 -9.42
N ALA A 288 1.47 -18.88 -8.64
CA ALA A 288 0.86 -17.56 -8.58
C ALA A 288 1.76 -16.55 -7.84
N ILE A 289 2.54 -17.01 -6.85
CA ILE A 289 3.54 -16.18 -6.14
C ILE A 289 4.64 -15.72 -7.11
N SER A 290 5.16 -16.63 -7.94
CA SER A 290 6.18 -16.28 -8.94
C SER A 290 5.67 -15.23 -9.94
N LEU A 291 4.45 -15.42 -10.45
CA LEU A 291 3.85 -14.44 -11.35
C LEU A 291 3.57 -13.11 -10.65
N LEU A 292 3.09 -13.14 -9.41
CA LEU A 292 2.85 -11.95 -8.59
C LEU A 292 4.15 -11.13 -8.42
N ALA A 293 5.27 -11.79 -8.14
CA ALA A 293 6.57 -11.12 -8.03
C ALA A 293 6.94 -10.38 -9.34
N GLU A 294 6.72 -11.00 -10.49
CA GLU A 294 6.96 -10.35 -11.78
C GLU A 294 6.01 -9.17 -12.05
N LEU A 295 4.75 -9.26 -11.61
CA LEU A 295 3.82 -8.14 -11.67
C LEU A 295 4.25 -6.98 -10.76
N ILE A 296 4.73 -7.28 -9.55
CA ILE A 296 5.29 -6.29 -8.60
C ILE A 296 6.48 -5.57 -9.22
N LYS A 297 7.46 -6.30 -9.77
CA LYS A 297 8.62 -5.72 -10.45
C LYS A 297 8.23 -4.87 -11.65
N THR A 298 7.24 -5.32 -12.43
CA THR A 298 6.73 -4.57 -13.57
C THR A 298 6.08 -3.26 -13.14
N ALA A 299 5.24 -3.29 -12.11
CA ALA A 299 4.62 -2.09 -11.53
C ALA A 299 5.67 -1.12 -10.99
N ALA A 300 6.72 -1.63 -10.34
CA ALA A 300 7.80 -0.82 -9.76
C ALA A 300 8.61 -0.01 -10.79
N ARG A 301 8.49 -0.32 -12.08
CA ARG A 301 9.08 0.49 -13.18
C ARG A 301 8.31 1.80 -13.43
N HIS A 302 7.06 1.88 -13.00
CA HIS A 302 6.16 3.01 -13.30
C HIS A 302 5.65 3.72 -12.06
N THR A 303 5.62 3.05 -10.91
CA THR A 303 5.18 3.59 -9.63
C THR A 303 6.05 3.06 -8.49
N GLN A 304 5.98 3.66 -7.31
CA GLN A 304 6.66 3.12 -6.14
C GLN A 304 5.82 1.98 -5.55
N VAL A 305 6.48 0.85 -5.26
CA VAL A 305 5.82 -0.31 -4.65
C VAL A 305 6.50 -0.64 -3.32
N ILE A 306 5.68 -0.81 -2.28
CA ILE A 306 6.09 -1.26 -0.96
C ILE A 306 5.30 -2.53 -0.65
N VAL A 307 5.99 -3.63 -0.43
CA VAL A 307 5.40 -4.92 -0.08
C VAL A 307 5.89 -5.33 1.29
N ALA A 308 5.01 -5.76 2.18
CA ALA A 308 5.42 -6.42 3.41
C ALA A 308 5.09 -7.91 3.28
N THR A 309 6.05 -8.76 3.60
CA THR A 309 5.91 -10.22 3.48
C THR A 309 6.71 -10.96 4.55
N GLN A 310 6.33 -12.19 4.80
CA GLN A 310 7.11 -13.17 5.56
C GLN A 310 7.33 -14.46 4.75
N SER A 311 6.93 -14.48 3.49
CA SER A 311 7.00 -15.67 2.63
C SER A 311 8.40 -15.84 2.01
N PRO A 312 9.14 -16.89 2.35
CA PRO A 312 10.40 -17.21 1.68
C PRO A 312 10.25 -17.33 0.16
N ALA A 313 9.13 -17.96 -0.27
CA ALA A 313 8.85 -18.17 -1.68
C ALA A 313 8.67 -16.85 -2.46
N LEU A 314 8.12 -15.81 -1.82
CA LEU A 314 8.02 -14.49 -2.46
C LEU A 314 9.36 -13.75 -2.41
N ILE A 315 10.10 -13.86 -1.30
CA ILE A 315 11.41 -13.22 -1.10
C ILE A 315 12.42 -13.66 -2.16
N ASP A 316 12.42 -14.94 -2.55
CA ASP A 316 13.33 -15.52 -3.55
C ASP A 316 13.26 -14.86 -4.93
N HIS A 317 12.19 -14.14 -5.21
CA HIS A 317 12.02 -13.45 -6.50
C HIS A 317 12.61 -12.04 -6.54
N PHE A 318 13.11 -11.48 -5.43
CA PHE A 318 13.62 -10.11 -5.37
C PHE A 318 15.13 -10.06 -5.20
N GLY A 319 15.72 -8.90 -5.46
CA GLY A 319 17.15 -8.66 -5.22
C GLY A 319 17.41 -8.27 -3.75
N VAL A 320 18.66 -8.43 -3.32
CA VAL A 320 19.10 -7.99 -1.97
C VAL A 320 18.79 -6.51 -1.75
N GLU A 321 19.01 -5.72 -2.80
CA GLU A 321 18.80 -4.27 -2.79
C GLU A 321 17.35 -3.85 -2.60
N ASP A 322 16.38 -4.72 -2.89
CA ASP A 322 14.96 -4.47 -2.70
C ASP A 322 14.53 -4.71 -1.25
N LEU A 323 15.30 -5.55 -0.51
CA LEU A 323 14.90 -6.01 0.82
C LEU A 323 15.15 -4.98 1.91
N ILE A 324 14.17 -4.86 2.80
CA ILE A 324 14.22 -4.14 4.07
C ILE A 324 13.91 -5.14 5.18
N VAL A 325 14.87 -5.39 6.04
CA VAL A 325 14.68 -6.31 7.17
C VAL A 325 14.08 -5.55 8.35
N ALA A 326 12.91 -5.98 8.79
CA ALA A 326 12.25 -5.52 9.99
C ALA A 326 12.50 -6.50 11.13
N ARG A 327 13.02 -6.04 12.27
CA ARG A 327 13.26 -6.86 13.46
C ARG A 327 12.94 -6.12 14.74
N ARG A 328 12.74 -6.86 15.83
CA ARG A 328 12.65 -6.29 17.18
C ARG A 328 14.05 -6.20 17.80
N LYS A 329 14.35 -5.07 18.44
CA LYS A 329 15.60 -4.88 19.21
C LYS A 329 15.30 -3.94 20.39
N GLY A 330 15.50 -4.43 21.60
CA GLY A 330 15.23 -3.65 22.82
C GLY A 330 13.79 -3.12 22.87
N GLY A 331 12.80 -3.96 22.53
CA GLY A 331 11.38 -3.61 22.53
C GLY A 331 10.91 -2.74 21.35
N ALA A 332 11.81 -2.26 20.48
CA ALA A 332 11.47 -1.40 19.33
C ALA A 332 11.63 -2.14 18.00
N SER A 333 10.87 -1.71 16.98
CA SER A 333 11.08 -2.14 15.60
C SER A 333 12.23 -1.36 14.96
N VAL A 334 13.15 -2.09 14.34
CA VAL A 334 14.29 -1.55 13.59
C VAL A 334 14.16 -2.02 12.15
N PHE A 335 14.42 -1.13 11.20
CA PHE A 335 14.37 -1.40 9.77
C PHE A 335 15.75 -1.15 9.17
N GLU A 336 16.30 -2.13 8.48
CA GLU A 336 17.63 -2.04 7.87
C GLU A 336 17.57 -2.59 6.44
N ARG A 337 18.26 -1.92 5.50
CA ARG A 337 18.51 -2.52 4.18
C ARG A 337 19.67 -3.49 4.28
N LEU A 338 19.55 -4.59 3.53
CA LEU A 338 20.64 -5.53 3.40
C LEU A 338 21.75 -4.90 2.55
N ASP A 339 22.98 -5.16 2.94
CA ASP A 339 24.14 -4.85 2.14
C ASP A 339 24.47 -6.04 1.23
N GLU A 340 24.44 -5.81 -0.08
CA GLU A 340 24.72 -6.82 -1.09
C GLU A 340 26.12 -7.44 -0.91
N SER A 341 27.11 -6.62 -0.51
CA SER A 341 28.49 -7.09 -0.32
C SER A 341 28.58 -8.12 0.83
N SER A 342 27.80 -7.94 1.87
CA SER A 342 27.74 -8.85 3.03
C SER A 342 27.01 -10.16 2.72
N MET A 343 26.13 -10.14 1.74
CA MET A 343 25.33 -11.31 1.34
C MET A 343 25.99 -12.15 0.23
N LYS A 344 26.96 -11.61 -0.49
CA LYS A 344 27.53 -12.23 -1.69
C LYS A 344 28.02 -13.66 -1.47
N VAL A 345 28.72 -13.92 -0.40
CA VAL A 345 29.23 -15.27 -0.07
C VAL A 345 28.11 -16.26 0.20
N TRP A 346 27.04 -15.80 0.88
CA TRP A 346 25.90 -16.64 1.21
C TRP A 346 25.04 -16.96 -0.02
N LEU A 347 24.95 -16.03 -0.98
CA LEU A 347 24.16 -16.20 -2.21
C LEU A 347 24.82 -17.12 -3.24
N GLU A 348 26.07 -17.54 -3.04
CA GLU A 348 26.70 -18.59 -3.85
C GLU A 348 26.07 -19.97 -3.59
N ASP A 349 25.60 -20.22 -2.36
CA ASP A 349 25.09 -21.53 -1.93
C ASP A 349 23.59 -21.55 -1.60
N TYR A 350 22.99 -20.40 -1.28
CA TYR A 350 21.62 -20.29 -0.77
C TYR A 350 20.82 -19.20 -1.47
N SER A 351 19.52 -19.43 -1.67
CA SER A 351 18.58 -18.38 -2.07
C SER A 351 18.26 -17.42 -0.91
N LEU A 352 17.73 -16.24 -1.22
CA LEU A 352 17.31 -15.26 -0.20
C LEU A 352 16.24 -15.81 0.75
N GLY A 353 15.28 -16.58 0.22
CA GLY A 353 14.25 -17.24 1.02
C GLY A 353 14.82 -18.32 1.95
N GLU A 354 15.82 -19.08 1.51
CA GLU A 354 16.53 -20.04 2.36
C GLU A 354 17.32 -19.34 3.47
N LEU A 355 18.01 -18.23 3.14
CA LEU A 355 18.72 -17.43 4.12
C LEU A 355 17.76 -16.82 5.15
N TRP A 356 16.57 -16.43 4.72
CA TRP A 356 15.49 -15.98 5.58
C TRP A 356 15.01 -17.09 6.52
N GLN A 357 14.71 -18.29 5.98
CA GLN A 357 14.28 -19.45 6.78
C GLN A 357 15.34 -19.90 7.80
N LYS A 358 16.61 -19.80 7.44
CA LYS A 358 17.74 -20.13 8.33
C LYS A 358 18.06 -19.03 9.34
N ASN A 359 17.30 -17.93 9.34
CA ASN A 359 17.54 -16.72 10.17
C ASN A 359 18.94 -16.11 10.02
N ILE A 360 19.57 -16.30 8.86
CA ILE A 360 20.86 -15.67 8.51
C ILE A 360 20.63 -14.20 8.15
N ILE A 361 19.56 -13.91 7.41
CA ILE A 361 19.01 -12.56 7.26
C ILE A 361 18.32 -12.25 8.60
N SER A 362 18.95 -11.46 9.46
CA SER A 362 18.53 -11.17 10.84
C SER A 362 17.16 -10.48 10.89
N GLY A 363 16.09 -11.21 10.96
CA GLY A 363 14.68 -10.72 10.98
C GLY A 363 13.70 -11.80 11.39
N GLY A 364 14.18 -13.01 11.61
CA GLY A 364 13.39 -14.12 12.16
C GLY A 364 13.08 -13.92 13.64
N PRO A 365 12.19 -14.75 14.22
CA PRO A 365 11.86 -14.69 15.63
C PRO A 365 13.11 -14.96 16.48
N VAL A 366 13.55 -13.96 17.21
CA VAL A 366 14.58 -14.10 18.23
C VAL A 366 13.85 -14.14 19.57
N HIS A 367 14.11 -15.15 20.37
CA HIS A 367 13.72 -15.13 21.78
C HIS A 367 14.61 -14.11 22.48
N GLU A 368 14.05 -12.93 22.83
CA GLU A 368 14.67 -11.95 23.72
C GLU A 368 14.66 -12.47 25.16
#